data_3b7cb5311f9a91d38dbb6613c784667b
#
_entry.id   3b7cb5311f9a91d38dbb6613c784667b
#
_cell.length_a   1.000
_cell.length_b   1.000
_cell.length_c   1.000
_cell.angle_alpha   90.00
_cell.angle_beta   90.00
_cell.angle_gamma   90.00
#
_symmetry.space_group_name_H-M   'P 1'
#
loop_
_entity.id
_entity.type
_entity.pdbx_description
1 polymer ?
#
loop_
_entity_poly.entity_id
_entity_poly.type
_entity_poly.pdbx_seq_one_letter_code
_entity_poly.pdbx_strand_id
1 'polypeptide(L)'
;MNTRIFHLHALSALHVGTGQGIGAVDLPIARSRATNLPLVPGSALKGVLRDEAKEKWHLNQDDIQALFGADSQADKENIHASAAAFGDAHLLLLPIRSFAGTVAFATCPFILQRYARDVRGMLPESPKVPVLKDSASVPDNTVLRVSGSQIALEDLDIGSETGTEAKQWAEHIAAAVYPENTADYQAWREQLCQRFIILPDSTFSFLADTATEIRMRIRIDRETRIVKEGALWSEENLPAESVLYGILAIDKSRYSRNAKSADELSALIPAGETQIQIGGKHTVGRGLCRLVLSDGLTKGE
;
A
#
# COMPACT_ATOMS: atom_id res chain seq x y z
N MET A 1 -13.38 11.95 17.12
CA MET A 1 -12.29 11.54 16.19
C MET A 1 -12.94 10.92 14.97
N ASN A 2 -12.57 11.32 13.78
CA ASN A 2 -13.05 10.76 12.53
C ASN A 2 -12.02 9.80 11.97
N THR A 3 -12.44 8.67 11.42
CA THR A 3 -11.54 7.69 10.80
C THR A 3 -11.95 7.41 9.36
N ARG A 4 -10.96 7.25 8.50
CA ARG A 4 -11.10 6.90 7.07
C ARG A 4 -10.09 5.82 6.71
N ILE A 5 -10.45 4.93 5.81
CA ILE A 5 -9.49 4.00 5.24
C ILE A 5 -8.86 4.60 3.98
N PHE A 6 -7.59 4.31 3.77
CA PHE A 6 -6.92 4.57 2.51
C PHE A 6 -6.32 3.30 1.91
N HIS A 7 -6.30 3.25 0.59
CA HIS A 7 -5.56 2.25 -0.17
C HIS A 7 -4.44 2.95 -0.93
N LEU A 8 -3.24 2.39 -0.86
CA LEU A 8 -2.06 2.84 -1.58
C LEU A 8 -1.70 1.80 -2.64
N HIS A 9 -1.92 2.15 -3.91
CA HIS A 9 -1.63 1.28 -5.05
C HIS A 9 -0.37 1.78 -5.76
N ALA A 10 0.66 0.96 -5.80
CA ALA A 10 1.94 1.29 -6.42
C ALA A 10 1.85 1.18 -7.95
N LEU A 11 1.93 2.31 -8.67
CA LEU A 11 1.99 2.34 -10.15
C LEU A 11 3.41 2.09 -10.67
N SER A 12 4.41 2.29 -9.84
CA SER A 12 5.81 1.96 -10.13
C SER A 12 6.44 1.28 -8.94
N ALA A 13 7.56 0.60 -9.14
CA ALA A 13 8.26 -0.05 -8.05
C ALA A 13 8.50 0.92 -6.88
N LEU A 14 8.18 0.49 -5.66
CA LEU A 14 8.12 1.34 -4.48
C LEU A 14 9.27 1.05 -3.53
N HIS A 15 10.15 2.03 -3.33
CA HIS A 15 11.26 1.97 -2.38
C HIS A 15 11.02 2.88 -1.18
N VAL A 16 10.45 2.34 -0.12
CA VAL A 16 10.39 3.02 1.18
C VAL A 16 11.42 2.35 2.08
N GLY A 17 12.65 2.85 2.02
CA GLY A 17 13.81 2.26 2.67
C GLY A 17 13.90 2.59 4.16
N THR A 18 14.63 1.76 4.89
CA THR A 18 14.98 1.95 6.32
C THR A 18 16.40 2.47 6.53
N GLY A 19 17.09 2.86 5.45
CA GLY A 19 18.51 3.18 5.43
C GLY A 19 19.35 2.00 4.95
N GLN A 20 20.63 1.95 5.35
CA GLN A 20 21.49 0.82 5.00
C GLN A 20 21.20 -0.41 5.87
N GLY A 21 21.06 -1.56 5.25
CA GLY A 21 20.86 -2.85 5.90
C GLY A 21 22.17 -3.60 6.13
N ILE A 22 22.19 -4.47 7.14
CA ILE A 22 23.26 -5.44 7.40
C ILE A 22 22.85 -6.82 6.87
N GLY A 23 22.15 -6.88 5.77
CA GLY A 23 21.59 -8.11 5.20
C GLY A 23 22.11 -8.42 3.80
N ALA A 24 21.41 -9.31 3.11
CA ALA A 24 21.71 -9.66 1.72
C ALA A 24 21.46 -8.52 0.72
N VAL A 25 20.70 -7.49 1.13
CA VAL A 25 20.39 -6.30 0.32
C VAL A 25 20.93 -5.06 1.04
N ASP A 26 21.66 -4.21 0.30
CA ASP A 26 22.27 -2.99 0.87
C ASP A 26 21.23 -1.95 1.30
N LEU A 27 20.16 -1.82 0.52
CA LEU A 27 19.07 -0.88 0.77
C LEU A 27 17.71 -1.62 0.81
N PRO A 28 17.34 -2.19 1.97
CA PRO A 28 16.08 -2.89 2.15
C PRO A 28 14.90 -1.93 2.30
N ILE A 29 13.69 -2.42 1.99
CA ILE A 29 12.44 -1.73 2.29
C ILE A 29 11.99 -1.94 3.74
N ALA A 30 11.09 -1.05 4.20
CA ALA A 30 10.50 -1.16 5.52
C ALA A 30 9.59 -2.40 5.64
N ARG A 31 9.76 -3.14 6.73
CA ARG A 31 8.98 -4.35 7.05
C ARG A 31 8.48 -4.32 8.49
N SER A 32 7.32 -4.90 8.72
CA SER A 32 6.78 -5.10 10.08
C SER A 32 7.68 -6.08 10.85
N ARG A 33 8.14 -5.68 12.01
CA ARG A 33 9.00 -6.55 12.86
C ARG A 33 8.31 -7.86 13.27
N ALA A 34 6.99 -7.81 13.48
CA ALA A 34 6.25 -8.97 13.96
C ALA A 34 5.95 -10.00 12.86
N THR A 35 5.76 -9.57 11.62
CA THR A 35 5.29 -10.42 10.52
C THR A 35 6.28 -10.52 9.36
N ASN A 36 7.32 -9.71 9.37
CA ASN A 36 8.26 -9.50 8.25
C ASN A 36 7.59 -9.07 6.93
N LEU A 37 6.30 -8.74 6.94
CA LEU A 37 5.60 -8.26 5.75
C LEU A 37 6.00 -6.82 5.44
N PRO A 38 6.17 -6.47 4.14
CA PRO A 38 6.42 -5.10 3.71
C PRO A 38 5.35 -4.13 4.20
N LEU A 39 5.75 -2.91 4.50
CA LEU A 39 4.85 -1.82 4.87
C LEU A 39 5.39 -0.46 4.39
N VAL A 40 4.52 0.53 4.36
CA VAL A 40 4.92 1.94 4.20
C VAL A 40 4.62 2.66 5.51
N PRO A 41 5.65 3.22 6.21
CA PRO A 41 5.43 3.93 7.45
C PRO A 41 4.49 5.11 7.30
N GLY A 42 3.56 5.28 8.24
CA GLY A 42 2.62 6.39 8.25
C GLY A 42 3.30 7.76 8.28
N SER A 43 4.51 7.83 8.86
CA SER A 43 5.33 9.05 8.83
C SER A 43 5.76 9.45 7.41
N ALA A 44 6.06 8.49 6.54
CA ALA A 44 6.39 8.75 5.15
C ALA A 44 5.17 9.28 4.37
N LEU A 45 4.00 8.67 4.57
CA LEU A 45 2.73 9.17 4.01
C LEU A 45 2.41 10.58 4.49
N LYS A 46 2.51 10.81 5.80
CA LYS A 46 2.24 12.12 6.41
C LYS A 46 3.13 13.22 5.81
N GLY A 47 4.42 12.94 5.62
CA GLY A 47 5.36 13.89 5.02
C GLY A 47 4.94 14.29 3.61
N VAL A 48 4.70 13.31 2.75
CA VAL A 48 4.28 13.55 1.36
C VAL A 48 2.93 14.29 1.32
N LEU A 49 1.95 13.86 2.09
CA LEU A 49 0.62 14.48 2.06
C LEU A 49 0.61 15.90 2.64
N ARG A 50 1.54 16.25 3.53
CA ARG A 50 1.75 17.63 3.96
C ARG A 50 2.20 18.53 2.80
N ASP A 51 3.12 18.04 1.96
CA ASP A 51 3.58 18.78 0.79
C ASP A 51 2.47 18.89 -0.27
N GLU A 52 1.74 17.79 -0.53
CA GLU A 52 0.57 17.78 -1.41
C GLU A 52 -0.54 18.73 -0.95
N ALA A 53 -0.76 18.86 0.35
CA ALA A 53 -1.75 19.77 0.93
C ALA A 53 -1.49 21.23 0.57
N LYS A 54 -0.22 21.60 0.44
CA LYS A 54 0.18 22.94 0.00
C LYS A 54 0.04 23.09 -1.52
N GLU A 55 0.55 22.12 -2.28
CA GLU A 55 0.71 22.24 -3.73
C GLU A 55 -0.57 21.92 -4.50
N LYS A 56 -1.27 20.85 -4.10
CA LYS A 56 -2.45 20.35 -4.84
C LYS A 56 -3.77 20.67 -4.16
N TRP A 57 -3.85 20.63 -2.82
CA TRP A 57 -5.10 20.95 -2.12
C TRP A 57 -5.26 22.45 -1.83
N HIS A 58 -4.21 23.24 -2.10
CA HIS A 58 -4.20 24.69 -1.93
C HIS A 58 -4.59 25.15 -0.53
N LEU A 59 -4.27 24.36 0.50
CA LEU A 59 -4.52 24.72 1.89
C LEU A 59 -3.60 25.85 2.32
N ASN A 60 -4.14 26.73 3.14
CA ASN A 60 -3.34 27.78 3.77
C ASN A 60 -2.43 27.19 4.86
N GLN A 61 -1.43 27.97 5.27
CA GLN A 61 -0.41 27.51 6.23
C GLN A 61 -1.01 27.12 7.60
N ASP A 62 -2.04 27.82 8.06
CA ASP A 62 -2.68 27.51 9.35
C ASP A 62 -3.44 26.19 9.31
N ASP A 63 -4.09 25.86 8.20
CA ASP A 63 -4.78 24.57 7.99
C ASP A 63 -3.78 23.43 7.87
N ILE A 64 -2.66 23.65 7.18
CA ILE A 64 -1.57 22.66 7.10
C ILE A 64 -0.99 22.37 8.48
N GLN A 65 -0.74 23.42 9.30
CA GLN A 65 -0.24 23.25 10.66
C GLN A 65 -1.27 22.56 11.56
N ALA A 66 -2.55 22.91 11.46
CA ALA A 66 -3.61 22.26 12.22
C ALA A 66 -3.69 20.74 11.91
N LEU A 67 -3.64 20.37 10.63
CA LEU A 67 -3.70 18.98 10.18
C LEU A 67 -2.43 18.19 10.50
N PHE A 68 -1.27 18.72 10.09
CA PHE A 68 -0.01 17.96 10.06
C PHE A 68 0.94 18.29 11.22
N GLY A 69 0.59 19.28 12.07
CA GLY A 69 1.40 19.71 13.20
C GLY A 69 2.40 20.80 12.84
N ALA A 70 3.12 21.28 13.85
CA ALA A 70 4.14 22.30 13.70
C ALA A 70 5.25 21.90 12.73
N ASP A 71 5.87 22.89 12.10
CA ASP A 71 7.04 22.68 11.25
C ASP A 71 8.25 22.22 12.08
N SER A 72 9.16 21.46 11.47
CA SER A 72 10.39 20.98 12.14
C SER A 72 11.32 22.12 12.62
N GLN A 73 11.14 23.32 12.05
CA GLN A 73 11.90 24.52 12.39
C GLN A 73 11.10 25.50 13.29
N ALA A 74 9.90 25.08 13.77
CA ALA A 74 9.09 25.94 14.61
C ALA A 74 9.80 26.23 15.95
N ASP A 75 9.68 27.47 16.43
CA ASP A 75 10.12 27.85 17.77
C ASP A 75 9.42 26.98 18.82
N LYS A 76 10.11 26.73 19.94
CA LYS A 76 9.58 25.87 21.03
C LYS A 76 8.18 26.27 21.52
N GLU A 77 7.84 27.55 21.43
CA GLU A 77 6.54 28.08 21.83
C GLU A 77 5.40 27.76 20.83
N ASN A 78 5.75 27.38 19.61
CA ASN A 78 4.80 27.07 18.54
C ASN A 78 4.70 25.56 18.23
N ILE A 79 5.35 24.70 19.03
CA ILE A 79 5.28 23.25 18.86
C ILE A 79 3.90 22.74 19.29
N HIS A 80 3.21 22.08 18.38
CA HIS A 80 1.93 21.41 18.64
C HIS A 80 1.83 20.11 17.84
N ALA A 81 1.07 19.15 18.35
CA ALA A 81 0.84 17.90 17.69
C ALA A 81 -0.14 18.04 16.50
N SER A 82 -0.01 17.19 15.51
CA SER A 82 -0.96 17.10 14.40
C SER A 82 -2.34 16.62 14.85
N ALA A 83 -3.39 17.06 14.15
CA ALA A 83 -4.72 16.52 14.28
C ALA A 83 -4.88 15.22 13.46
N ALA A 84 -4.17 15.10 12.33
CA ALA A 84 -4.20 13.91 11.48
C ALA A 84 -3.11 12.89 11.90
N ALA A 85 -3.52 11.66 12.16
CA ALA A 85 -2.66 10.53 12.45
C ALA A 85 -2.78 9.50 11.32
N PHE A 86 -1.67 9.30 10.59
CA PHE A 86 -1.57 8.29 9.55
C PHE A 86 -1.00 7.01 10.14
N GLY A 87 -1.79 5.93 10.09
CA GLY A 87 -1.31 4.59 10.37
C GLY A 87 -0.33 4.11 9.29
N ASP A 88 0.47 3.09 9.60
CA ASP A 88 1.28 2.44 8.59
C ASP A 88 0.38 1.82 7.51
N ALA A 89 0.82 1.92 6.25
CA ALA A 89 0.17 1.19 5.17
C ALA A 89 0.69 -0.24 5.14
N HIS A 90 -0.19 -1.18 5.44
CA HIS A 90 0.08 -2.61 5.49
C HIS A 90 -0.21 -3.29 4.16
N LEU A 91 0.61 -4.26 3.80
CA LEU A 91 0.41 -5.04 2.58
C LEU A 91 -0.96 -5.72 2.58
N LEU A 92 -1.71 -5.55 1.48
CA LEU A 92 -3.00 -6.18 1.20
C LEU A 92 -2.89 -7.15 0.03
N LEU A 93 -2.33 -6.71 -1.10
CA LEU A 93 -2.08 -7.53 -2.28
C LEU A 93 -0.62 -7.40 -2.70
N LEU A 94 0.03 -8.52 -2.93
CA LEU A 94 1.36 -8.63 -3.52
C LEU A 94 1.23 -9.18 -4.94
N PRO A 95 1.66 -8.45 -5.99
CA PRO A 95 1.74 -8.98 -7.32
C PRO A 95 2.92 -9.97 -7.40
N ILE A 96 2.63 -11.18 -7.85
CA ILE A 96 3.61 -12.27 -8.00
C ILE A 96 3.60 -12.72 -9.44
N ARG A 97 4.76 -12.95 -10.02
CA ARG A 97 4.87 -13.49 -11.38
C ARG A 97 4.15 -14.83 -11.47
N SER A 98 3.23 -14.95 -12.43
CA SER A 98 2.50 -16.18 -12.71
C SER A 98 2.77 -16.67 -14.12
N PHE A 99 2.95 -17.96 -14.27
CA PHE A 99 3.16 -18.58 -15.58
C PHE A 99 1.93 -18.43 -16.49
N ALA A 100 0.73 -18.62 -15.92
CA ALA A 100 -0.52 -18.30 -16.59
C ALA A 100 -1.07 -16.96 -16.08
N GLY A 101 -1.67 -16.15 -16.95
CA GLY A 101 -2.24 -14.86 -16.59
C GLY A 101 -1.23 -13.74 -16.30
N THR A 102 0.07 -13.98 -16.45
CA THR A 102 1.19 -13.03 -16.33
C THR A 102 1.50 -12.64 -14.87
N VAL A 103 0.51 -12.24 -14.07
CA VAL A 103 0.63 -11.80 -12.67
C VAL A 103 -0.50 -12.37 -11.85
N ALA A 104 -0.22 -12.75 -10.61
CA ALA A 104 -1.22 -13.07 -9.59
C ALA A 104 -1.23 -12.00 -8.51
N PHE A 105 -2.41 -11.49 -8.15
CA PHE A 105 -2.61 -10.60 -7.01
C PHE A 105 -2.85 -11.44 -5.76
N ALA A 106 -1.78 -11.69 -5.02
CA ALA A 106 -1.78 -12.62 -3.90
C ALA A 106 -2.06 -11.93 -2.57
N THR A 107 -2.81 -12.62 -1.72
CA THR A 107 -3.04 -12.32 -0.31
C THR A 107 -3.11 -13.62 0.49
N CYS A 108 -3.38 -13.53 1.80
CA CYS A 108 -3.52 -14.71 2.66
C CYS A 108 -4.57 -14.50 3.75
N PRO A 109 -5.08 -15.56 4.41
CA PRO A 109 -6.09 -15.47 5.45
C PRO A 109 -5.73 -14.49 6.58
N PHE A 110 -4.49 -14.47 7.06
CA PHE A 110 -4.04 -13.54 8.08
C PHE A 110 -4.21 -12.07 7.67
N ILE A 111 -3.82 -11.71 6.45
CA ILE A 111 -3.98 -10.35 5.92
C ILE A 111 -5.45 -9.99 5.79
N LEU A 112 -6.27 -10.89 5.24
CA LEU A 112 -7.71 -10.66 5.06
C LEU A 112 -8.44 -10.50 6.40
N GLN A 113 -8.10 -11.28 7.43
CA GLN A 113 -8.65 -11.13 8.78
C GLN A 113 -8.32 -9.77 9.38
N ARG A 114 -7.06 -9.33 9.23
CA ARG A 114 -6.64 -8.00 9.69
C ARG A 114 -7.38 -6.90 8.96
N TYR A 115 -7.42 -6.98 7.62
CA TYR A 115 -8.14 -6.01 6.78
C TYR A 115 -9.61 -5.91 7.17
N ALA A 116 -10.33 -7.03 7.26
CA ALA A 116 -11.73 -7.08 7.67
C ALA A 116 -12.00 -6.42 9.03
N ARG A 117 -11.11 -6.63 10.00
CA ARG A 117 -11.18 -5.98 11.31
C ARG A 117 -11.01 -4.47 11.20
N ASP A 118 -10.00 -4.05 10.43
CA ASP A 118 -9.57 -2.65 10.37
C ASP A 118 -10.53 -1.77 9.56
N VAL A 119 -11.23 -2.33 8.55
CA VAL A 119 -12.19 -1.60 7.71
C VAL A 119 -13.63 -1.62 8.22
N ARG A 120 -13.87 -2.31 9.35
CA ARG A 120 -15.22 -2.46 9.90
C ARG A 120 -15.88 -1.10 10.14
N GLY A 121 -17.06 -0.92 9.57
CA GLY A 121 -17.83 0.33 9.64
C GLY A 121 -17.35 1.45 8.71
N MET A 122 -16.22 1.30 8.02
CA MET A 122 -15.70 2.26 7.04
C MET A 122 -15.95 1.82 5.59
N LEU A 123 -16.04 0.52 5.35
CA LEU A 123 -16.38 -0.10 4.08
C LEU A 123 -17.58 -1.04 4.25
N PRO A 124 -18.20 -1.52 3.16
CA PRO A 124 -19.18 -2.59 3.21
C PRO A 124 -18.68 -3.80 3.99
N GLU A 125 -19.59 -4.61 4.53
CA GLU A 125 -19.24 -5.79 5.30
C GLU A 125 -18.29 -6.70 4.51
N SER A 126 -17.18 -7.07 5.15
CA SER A 126 -16.16 -7.90 4.54
C SER A 126 -16.64 -9.34 4.39
N PRO A 127 -16.26 -10.03 3.30
CA PRO A 127 -16.58 -11.44 3.11
C PRO A 127 -15.97 -12.32 4.21
N LYS A 128 -16.48 -13.55 4.34
CA LYS A 128 -15.88 -14.53 5.24
C LYS A 128 -14.46 -14.88 4.76
N VAL A 129 -13.52 -14.95 5.70
CA VAL A 129 -12.16 -15.38 5.38
C VAL A 129 -12.10 -16.89 5.27
N PRO A 130 -11.59 -17.46 4.17
CA PRO A 130 -11.49 -18.90 4.01
C PRO A 130 -10.43 -19.50 4.95
N VAL A 131 -10.66 -20.75 5.34
CA VAL A 131 -9.68 -21.55 6.07
C VAL A 131 -8.94 -22.40 5.03
N LEU A 132 -7.67 -22.10 4.80
CA LEU A 132 -6.82 -22.83 3.86
C LEU A 132 -5.88 -23.77 4.62
N LYS A 133 -5.56 -24.91 4.00
CA LYS A 133 -4.51 -25.84 4.47
C LYS A 133 -3.28 -25.74 3.56
N ASP A 134 -3.27 -26.49 2.47
CA ASP A 134 -2.10 -26.62 1.57
C ASP A 134 -2.39 -26.06 0.17
N SER A 135 -3.67 -25.94 -0.21
CA SER A 135 -4.07 -25.44 -1.53
C SER A 135 -4.44 -23.96 -1.46
N ALA A 136 -4.19 -23.24 -2.54
CA ALA A 136 -4.65 -21.88 -2.73
C ALA A 136 -6.16 -21.84 -3.07
N SER A 137 -6.81 -20.70 -2.78
CA SER A 137 -8.20 -20.46 -3.20
C SER A 137 -8.24 -19.36 -4.27
N VAL A 138 -8.97 -19.61 -5.36
CA VAL A 138 -9.10 -18.69 -6.49
C VAL A 138 -10.55 -18.55 -6.93
N PRO A 139 -10.91 -17.43 -7.59
CA PRO A 139 -12.22 -17.25 -8.21
C PRO A 139 -12.50 -18.31 -9.31
N ASP A 140 -13.76 -18.53 -9.61
CA ASP A 140 -14.20 -19.46 -10.65
C ASP A 140 -13.74 -19.11 -12.07
N ASN A 141 -13.59 -17.81 -12.34
CA ASN A 141 -13.13 -17.23 -13.61
C ASN A 141 -11.61 -16.96 -13.66
N THR A 142 -10.83 -17.62 -12.80
CA THR A 142 -9.38 -17.39 -12.75
C THR A 142 -8.67 -17.75 -14.05
N VAL A 143 -7.69 -16.93 -14.43
CA VAL A 143 -6.78 -17.16 -15.56
C VAL A 143 -5.41 -17.71 -15.12
N LEU A 144 -5.25 -18.02 -13.83
CA LEU A 144 -3.95 -18.38 -13.25
C LEU A 144 -3.62 -19.87 -13.41
N ARG A 145 -4.59 -20.74 -13.76
CA ARG A 145 -4.37 -22.17 -13.87
C ARG A 145 -3.55 -22.53 -15.11
N VAL A 146 -2.50 -23.31 -14.90
CA VAL A 146 -1.65 -23.84 -15.97
C VAL A 146 -2.23 -25.13 -16.51
N SER A 147 -2.62 -26.06 -15.62
CA SER A 147 -3.20 -27.36 -15.98
C SER A 147 -4.06 -27.87 -14.83
N GLY A 148 -5.31 -28.23 -15.10
CA GLY A 148 -6.23 -28.73 -14.08
C GLY A 148 -6.38 -27.74 -12.91
N SER A 149 -5.98 -28.13 -11.70
CA SER A 149 -5.99 -27.29 -10.51
C SER A 149 -4.63 -26.67 -10.17
N GLN A 150 -3.62 -26.81 -11.02
CA GLN A 150 -2.25 -26.33 -10.77
C GLN A 150 -2.08 -24.88 -11.19
N ILE A 151 -1.43 -24.11 -10.32
CA ILE A 151 -0.98 -22.72 -10.54
C ILE A 151 0.53 -22.68 -10.30
N ALA A 152 1.27 -22.03 -11.18
CA ALA A 152 2.71 -21.82 -11.05
C ALA A 152 3.01 -20.35 -10.76
N LEU A 153 3.55 -20.06 -9.57
CA LEU A 153 3.95 -18.72 -9.11
C LEU A 153 5.44 -18.71 -8.84
N GLU A 154 6.17 -17.81 -9.50
CA GLU A 154 7.62 -17.84 -9.53
C GLU A 154 8.13 -19.25 -9.92
N ASP A 155 8.82 -19.90 -9.03
CA ASP A 155 9.33 -21.28 -9.21
C ASP A 155 8.54 -22.32 -8.37
N LEU A 156 7.33 -21.95 -7.88
CA LEU A 156 6.48 -22.82 -7.07
C LEU A 156 5.25 -23.30 -7.83
N ASP A 157 5.02 -24.60 -7.83
CA ASP A 157 3.78 -25.24 -8.26
C ASP A 157 2.83 -25.42 -7.07
N ILE A 158 1.65 -24.85 -7.15
CA ILE A 158 0.68 -24.80 -6.05
C ILE A 158 -0.65 -25.38 -6.51
N GLY A 159 -1.23 -26.30 -5.75
CA GLY A 159 -2.60 -26.78 -5.95
C GLY A 159 -3.61 -25.67 -5.65
N SER A 160 -4.68 -25.58 -6.43
CA SER A 160 -5.71 -24.57 -6.22
C SER A 160 -7.12 -25.15 -6.24
N GLU A 161 -7.97 -24.57 -5.41
CA GLU A 161 -9.41 -24.86 -5.35
C GLU A 161 -10.20 -23.61 -5.74
N THR A 162 -11.35 -23.80 -6.38
CA THR A 162 -12.27 -22.71 -6.64
C THR A 162 -13.04 -22.40 -5.37
N GLY A 163 -12.96 -21.14 -4.91
CA GLY A 163 -13.61 -20.68 -3.67
C GLY A 163 -14.57 -19.52 -3.91
N THR A 164 -15.79 -19.62 -3.40
CA THR A 164 -16.74 -18.52 -3.40
C THR A 164 -16.21 -17.32 -2.60
N GLU A 165 -15.55 -17.58 -1.49
CA GLU A 165 -14.92 -16.55 -0.65
C GLU A 165 -13.80 -15.82 -1.42
N ALA A 166 -13.02 -16.53 -2.24
CA ALA A 166 -11.98 -15.91 -3.05
C ALA A 166 -12.57 -14.92 -4.07
N LYS A 167 -13.69 -15.28 -4.70
CA LYS A 167 -14.41 -14.38 -5.61
C LYS A 167 -14.94 -13.14 -4.89
N GLN A 168 -15.61 -13.34 -3.76
CA GLN A 168 -16.16 -12.24 -2.95
C GLN A 168 -15.06 -11.29 -2.46
N TRP A 169 -13.93 -11.82 -2.01
CA TRP A 169 -12.79 -11.00 -1.60
C TRP A 169 -12.16 -10.24 -2.76
N ALA A 170 -12.02 -10.88 -3.92
CA ALA A 170 -11.53 -10.22 -5.13
C ALA A 170 -12.42 -9.02 -5.50
N GLU A 171 -13.73 -9.21 -5.54
CA GLU A 171 -14.72 -8.17 -5.84
C GLU A 171 -14.71 -7.05 -4.78
N HIS A 172 -14.65 -7.41 -3.49
CA HIS A 172 -14.62 -6.47 -2.37
C HIS A 172 -13.38 -5.55 -2.42
N ILE A 173 -12.19 -6.15 -2.62
CA ILE A 173 -10.93 -5.38 -2.71
C ILE A 173 -10.89 -4.57 -4.01
N ALA A 174 -11.31 -5.16 -5.13
CA ALA A 174 -11.34 -4.45 -6.41
C ALA A 174 -12.24 -3.20 -6.36
N ALA A 175 -13.40 -3.28 -5.70
CA ALA A 175 -14.29 -2.14 -5.51
C ALA A 175 -13.66 -1.04 -4.64
N ALA A 176 -12.87 -1.41 -3.63
CA ALA A 176 -12.19 -0.45 -2.76
C ALA A 176 -10.99 0.22 -3.45
N VAL A 177 -10.24 -0.52 -4.28
CA VAL A 177 -9.05 0.00 -5.00
C VAL A 177 -9.44 0.80 -6.25
N TYR A 178 -10.54 0.45 -6.90
CA TYR A 178 -11.08 1.11 -8.09
C TYR A 178 -12.51 1.59 -7.83
N PRO A 179 -12.73 2.66 -7.05
CA PRO A 179 -14.05 3.04 -6.55
C PRO A 179 -14.98 3.63 -7.61
N GLU A 180 -14.45 4.24 -8.67
CA GLU A 180 -15.26 4.88 -9.69
C GLU A 180 -15.95 3.87 -10.62
N ASN A 181 -17.11 4.26 -11.14
CA ASN A 181 -17.87 3.42 -12.08
C ASN A 181 -17.62 3.84 -13.54
N THR A 182 -16.35 3.85 -13.95
CA THR A 182 -15.94 4.11 -15.33
C THR A 182 -15.60 2.80 -16.05
N ALA A 183 -15.58 2.81 -17.38
CA ALA A 183 -15.24 1.64 -18.18
C ALA A 183 -13.81 1.13 -17.86
N ASP A 184 -12.86 2.06 -17.66
CA ASP A 184 -11.48 1.73 -17.33
C ASP A 184 -11.38 1.03 -15.96
N TYR A 185 -12.07 1.55 -14.93
CA TYR A 185 -12.08 0.91 -13.62
C TYR A 185 -12.79 -0.44 -13.63
N GLN A 186 -13.84 -0.61 -14.41
CA GLN A 186 -14.49 -1.91 -14.59
C GLN A 186 -13.53 -2.93 -15.20
N ALA A 187 -12.76 -2.54 -16.22
CA ALA A 187 -11.74 -3.40 -16.82
C ALA A 187 -10.64 -3.78 -15.81
N TRP A 188 -10.16 -2.83 -14.99
CA TRP A 188 -9.16 -3.10 -13.96
C TRP A 188 -9.70 -3.99 -12.82
N ARG A 189 -10.97 -3.79 -12.40
CA ARG A 189 -11.63 -4.70 -11.44
C ARG A 189 -11.68 -6.12 -11.98
N GLU A 190 -12.05 -6.30 -13.26
CA GLU A 190 -12.11 -7.61 -13.89
C GLU A 190 -10.71 -8.26 -13.95
N GLN A 191 -9.67 -7.50 -14.35
CA GLN A 191 -8.29 -7.97 -14.38
C GLN A 191 -7.82 -8.42 -12.99
N LEU A 192 -8.11 -7.66 -11.94
CA LEU A 192 -7.79 -8.03 -10.57
C LEU A 192 -8.54 -9.30 -10.16
N CYS A 193 -9.85 -9.38 -10.39
CA CYS A 193 -10.67 -10.53 -10.01
C CYS A 193 -10.21 -11.82 -10.69
N GLN A 194 -9.89 -11.78 -11.99
CA GLN A 194 -9.42 -12.95 -12.72
C GLN A 194 -8.04 -13.46 -12.27
N ARG A 195 -7.23 -12.60 -11.63
CA ARG A 195 -5.85 -12.86 -11.20
C ARG A 195 -5.69 -12.91 -9.68
N PHE A 196 -6.79 -12.84 -8.96
CA PHE A 196 -6.77 -12.89 -7.49
C PHE A 196 -6.52 -14.30 -6.98
N ILE A 197 -5.70 -14.40 -5.93
CA ILE A 197 -5.38 -15.65 -5.27
C ILE A 197 -5.21 -15.47 -3.76
N ILE A 198 -5.82 -16.35 -2.98
CA ILE A 198 -5.59 -16.45 -1.54
C ILE A 198 -4.68 -17.66 -1.31
N LEU A 199 -3.47 -17.39 -0.84
CA LEU A 199 -2.46 -18.40 -0.54
C LEU A 199 -2.53 -18.82 0.93
N PRO A 200 -2.11 -20.02 1.31
CA PRO A 200 -1.83 -20.36 2.70
C PRO A 200 -0.84 -19.36 3.31
N ASP A 201 -1.00 -19.02 4.60
CA ASP A 201 -0.19 -17.99 5.28
C ASP A 201 1.32 -18.25 5.16
N SER A 202 1.75 -19.51 5.28
CA SER A 202 3.16 -19.90 5.16
C SER A 202 3.71 -19.67 3.74
N THR A 203 2.94 -20.06 2.72
CA THR A 203 3.32 -19.86 1.30
C THR A 203 3.38 -18.38 0.97
N PHE A 204 2.40 -17.61 1.43
CA PHE A 204 2.39 -16.17 1.23
C PHE A 204 3.59 -15.50 1.92
N SER A 205 3.90 -15.89 3.16
CA SER A 205 5.03 -15.33 3.91
C SER A 205 6.36 -15.58 3.19
N PHE A 206 6.56 -16.79 2.66
CA PHE A 206 7.74 -17.11 1.85
C PHE A 206 7.84 -16.24 0.58
N LEU A 207 6.73 -16.09 -0.16
CA LEU A 207 6.70 -15.27 -1.38
C LEU A 207 6.85 -13.78 -1.06
N ALA A 208 6.37 -13.29 0.09
CA ALA A 208 6.57 -11.91 0.52
C ALA A 208 8.04 -11.57 0.81
N ASP A 209 8.87 -12.59 1.06
CA ASP A 209 10.32 -12.42 1.23
C ASP A 209 11.09 -12.54 -0.09
N THR A 210 10.58 -13.34 -1.04
CA THR A 210 11.32 -13.69 -2.26
C THR A 210 10.81 -13.01 -3.53
N ALA A 211 9.55 -12.57 -3.57
CA ALA A 211 8.93 -11.94 -4.74
C ALA A 211 9.03 -10.40 -4.74
N THR A 212 9.90 -9.80 -3.91
CA THR A 212 10.25 -8.38 -4.02
C THR A 212 11.27 -8.16 -5.14
N GLU A 213 11.26 -6.95 -5.73
CA GLU A 213 12.23 -6.62 -6.77
C GLU A 213 13.58 -6.23 -6.18
N ILE A 214 14.61 -7.02 -6.38
CA ILE A 214 15.99 -6.66 -6.06
C ILE A 214 16.67 -6.15 -7.31
N ARG A 215 17.15 -4.92 -7.29
CA ARG A 215 17.83 -4.28 -8.42
C ARG A 215 19.25 -3.89 -8.06
N MET A 216 20.19 -4.36 -8.87
CA MET A 216 21.59 -3.91 -8.80
C MET A 216 21.72 -2.53 -9.41
N ARG A 217 22.45 -1.65 -8.73
CA ARG A 217 22.73 -0.28 -9.16
C ARG A 217 24.22 -0.06 -9.21
N ILE A 218 24.66 0.72 -10.19
CA ILE A 218 26.04 1.12 -10.37
C ILE A 218 26.14 2.64 -10.55
N ARG A 219 27.29 3.21 -10.18
CA ARG A 219 27.65 4.57 -10.57
C ARG A 219 28.70 4.50 -11.66
N ILE A 220 28.40 5.11 -12.80
CA ILE A 220 29.32 5.22 -13.93
C ILE A 220 30.08 6.55 -13.80
N ASP A 221 31.39 6.51 -13.95
CA ASP A 221 32.20 7.70 -14.12
C ASP A 221 31.90 8.31 -15.51
N ARG A 222 31.64 9.63 -15.54
CA ARG A 222 31.18 10.29 -16.76
C ARG A 222 32.27 10.45 -17.83
N GLU A 223 33.53 10.54 -17.39
CA GLU A 223 34.68 10.75 -18.28
C GLU A 223 35.17 9.42 -18.86
N THR A 224 35.39 8.44 -17.99
CA THR A 224 35.94 7.15 -18.37
C THR A 224 34.90 6.16 -18.88
N ARG A 225 33.61 6.40 -18.59
CA ARG A 225 32.48 5.48 -18.88
C ARG A 225 32.59 4.11 -18.19
N ILE A 226 33.43 4.00 -17.16
CA ILE A 226 33.65 2.79 -16.37
C ILE A 226 32.89 2.91 -15.04
N VAL A 227 32.51 1.77 -14.47
CA VAL A 227 31.90 1.72 -13.13
C VAL A 227 32.93 2.22 -12.10
N LYS A 228 32.53 3.18 -11.26
CA LYS A 228 33.36 3.63 -10.15
C LYS A 228 33.61 2.48 -9.18
N GLU A 229 34.84 2.32 -8.73
CA GLU A 229 35.19 1.34 -7.72
C GLU A 229 34.37 1.54 -6.44
N GLY A 230 33.84 0.45 -5.87
CA GLY A 230 32.96 0.47 -4.69
C GLY A 230 31.55 1.04 -4.93
N ALA A 231 31.17 1.33 -6.18
CA ALA A 231 29.88 1.92 -6.50
C ALA A 231 28.90 0.90 -7.14
N LEU A 232 28.80 -0.27 -6.53
CA LEU A 232 27.80 -1.30 -6.82
C LEU A 232 27.00 -1.54 -5.53
N TRP A 233 25.67 -1.47 -5.61
CA TRP A 233 24.78 -1.74 -4.48
C TRP A 233 23.46 -2.34 -4.97
N SER A 234 22.77 -3.05 -4.08
CA SER A 234 21.46 -3.63 -4.29
C SER A 234 20.36 -2.79 -3.63
N GLU A 235 19.24 -2.65 -4.32
CA GLU A 235 18.03 -1.96 -3.83
C GLU A 235 16.85 -2.92 -3.87
N GLU A 236 16.18 -3.09 -2.74
CA GLU A 236 14.90 -3.80 -2.66
C GLU A 236 13.74 -2.83 -2.95
N ASN A 237 12.73 -3.31 -3.66
CA ASN A 237 11.51 -2.54 -3.94
C ASN A 237 10.29 -3.47 -3.83
N LEU A 238 9.17 -2.93 -3.37
CA LEU A 238 7.87 -3.55 -3.63
C LEU A 238 7.58 -3.42 -5.14
N PRO A 239 7.11 -4.49 -5.80
CA PRO A 239 6.75 -4.44 -7.20
C PRO A 239 5.64 -3.40 -7.49
N ALA A 240 5.61 -2.88 -8.72
CA ALA A 240 4.44 -2.19 -9.22
C ALA A 240 3.20 -3.10 -9.10
N GLU A 241 2.00 -2.51 -9.00
CA GLU A 241 0.73 -3.17 -8.74
C GLU A 241 0.56 -3.71 -7.29
N SER A 242 1.53 -3.53 -6.38
CA SER A 242 1.33 -3.81 -4.96
C SER A 242 0.26 -2.88 -4.38
N VAL A 243 -0.66 -3.45 -3.59
CA VAL A 243 -1.70 -2.71 -2.88
C VAL A 243 -1.47 -2.81 -1.38
N LEU A 244 -1.40 -1.64 -0.74
CA LEU A 244 -1.34 -1.53 0.72
C LEU A 244 -2.57 -0.77 1.21
N TYR A 245 -2.89 -0.88 2.49
CA TYR A 245 -3.98 -0.13 3.12
C TYR A 245 -3.58 0.36 4.51
N GLY A 246 -4.23 1.41 4.96
CA GLY A 246 -4.05 1.92 6.32
C GLY A 246 -5.22 2.81 6.74
N ILE A 247 -5.15 3.28 7.98
CA ILE A 247 -6.18 4.11 8.59
C ILE A 247 -5.64 5.53 8.78
N LEU A 248 -6.43 6.50 8.38
CA LEU A 248 -6.27 7.90 8.71
C LEU A 248 -7.26 8.25 9.82
N ALA A 249 -6.76 8.71 10.97
CA ALA A 249 -7.56 9.23 12.07
C ALA A 249 -7.38 10.75 12.17
N ILE A 250 -8.47 11.49 12.35
CA ILE A 250 -8.47 12.94 12.43
C ILE A 250 -9.19 13.36 13.72
N ASP A 251 -8.48 14.08 14.58
CA ASP A 251 -9.02 14.67 15.80
C ASP A 251 -9.21 16.20 15.62
N LYS A 252 -9.67 16.89 16.65
CA LYS A 252 -9.70 18.34 16.67
C LYS A 252 -8.30 18.94 16.60
N SER A 253 -8.20 20.15 16.07
CA SER A 253 -6.95 20.91 16.03
C SER A 253 -6.35 21.10 17.43
N ARG A 254 -5.04 20.94 17.54
CA ARG A 254 -4.24 21.29 18.72
C ARG A 254 -3.44 22.58 18.51
N TYR A 255 -3.65 23.22 17.36
CA TYR A 255 -3.06 24.51 17.02
C TYR A 255 -3.99 25.63 17.48
N SER A 256 -3.60 26.37 18.51
CA SER A 256 -4.45 27.38 19.17
C SER A 256 -4.87 28.54 18.25
N ARG A 257 -4.04 28.84 17.23
CA ARG A 257 -4.35 29.92 16.25
C ARG A 257 -5.39 29.48 15.21
N ASN A 258 -5.62 28.16 15.05
CA ASN A 258 -6.60 27.62 14.12
C ASN A 258 -7.34 26.45 14.77
N ALA A 259 -8.26 26.77 15.67
CA ALA A 259 -9.04 25.81 16.44
C ALA A 259 -10.21 25.26 15.60
N LYS A 260 -9.96 24.20 14.83
CA LYS A 260 -10.96 23.49 14.02
C LYS A 260 -11.36 22.17 14.67
N SER A 261 -12.62 21.80 14.48
CA SER A 261 -13.15 20.48 14.86
C SER A 261 -12.60 19.36 13.96
N ALA A 262 -12.80 18.11 14.36
CA ALA A 262 -12.46 16.95 13.55
C ALA A 262 -13.21 16.93 12.20
N ASP A 263 -14.48 17.35 12.18
CA ASP A 263 -15.30 17.41 10.97
C ASP A 263 -14.76 18.47 9.99
N GLU A 264 -14.45 19.68 10.48
CA GLU A 264 -13.86 20.73 9.64
C GLU A 264 -12.51 20.34 9.07
N LEU A 265 -11.65 19.69 9.86
CA LEU A 265 -10.35 19.22 9.40
C LEU A 265 -10.46 18.04 8.41
N SER A 266 -11.42 17.14 8.63
CA SER A 266 -11.68 16.03 7.72
C SER A 266 -12.13 16.52 6.34
N ALA A 267 -12.90 17.59 6.29
CA ALA A 267 -13.36 18.19 5.05
C ALA A 267 -12.25 18.84 4.21
N LEU A 268 -11.10 19.16 4.82
CA LEU A 268 -9.93 19.71 4.14
C LEU A 268 -9.13 18.63 3.37
N ILE A 269 -9.31 17.37 3.73
CA ILE A 269 -8.60 16.26 3.06
C ILE A 269 -9.52 15.69 1.98
N PRO A 270 -9.18 15.84 0.69
CA PRO A 270 -10.01 15.33 -0.41
C PRO A 270 -10.27 13.83 -0.27
N ALA A 271 -11.51 13.43 -0.55
CA ALA A 271 -11.84 12.02 -0.75
C ALA A 271 -11.55 11.59 -2.19
N GLY A 272 -11.59 10.28 -2.43
CA GLY A 272 -11.35 9.71 -3.76
C GLY A 272 -9.87 9.50 -4.05
N GLU A 273 -9.51 9.61 -5.32
CA GLU A 273 -8.18 9.29 -5.81
C GLU A 273 -7.27 10.51 -5.94
N THR A 274 -6.02 10.35 -5.52
CA THR A 274 -4.94 11.29 -5.82
C THR A 274 -3.66 10.54 -6.16
N GLN A 275 -2.87 11.07 -7.10
CA GLN A 275 -1.55 10.54 -7.40
C GLN A 275 -0.52 11.22 -6.52
N ILE A 276 0.30 10.41 -5.86
CA ILE A 276 1.41 10.85 -5.00
C ILE A 276 2.70 10.15 -5.41
N GLN A 277 3.83 10.73 -5.03
CA GLN A 277 5.11 10.06 -5.15
C GLN A 277 5.74 9.90 -3.77
N ILE A 278 5.90 8.66 -3.32
CA ILE A 278 6.32 8.33 -1.96
C ILE A 278 7.58 7.46 -1.93
N GLY A 279 8.39 7.64 -0.90
CA GLY A 279 9.64 6.90 -0.69
C GLY A 279 10.84 7.59 -1.31
N GLY A 280 11.89 6.81 -1.56
CA GLY A 280 13.12 7.28 -2.18
C GLY A 280 13.14 7.09 -3.70
N LYS A 281 14.20 7.59 -4.34
CA LYS A 281 14.51 7.32 -5.75
C LYS A 281 13.49 7.89 -6.77
N HIS A 282 12.88 9.02 -6.44
CA HIS A 282 11.91 9.72 -7.30
C HIS A 282 12.43 9.97 -8.72
N THR A 283 13.64 10.51 -8.84
CA THR A 283 14.25 10.88 -10.12
C THR A 283 14.59 9.70 -11.04
N VAL A 284 14.52 8.48 -10.52
CA VAL A 284 14.70 7.25 -11.30
C VAL A 284 13.38 6.46 -11.43
N GLY A 285 12.25 7.15 -11.25
CA GLY A 285 10.92 6.63 -11.54
C GLY A 285 10.36 5.66 -10.49
N ARG A 286 10.77 5.82 -9.21
CA ARG A 286 10.24 5.02 -8.11
C ARG A 286 9.13 5.75 -7.36
N GLY A 287 8.23 4.97 -6.73
CA GLY A 287 7.29 5.46 -5.75
C GLY A 287 6.08 6.20 -6.29
N LEU A 288 5.81 6.16 -7.59
CA LEU A 288 4.55 6.69 -8.12
C LEU A 288 3.40 5.79 -7.66
N CYS A 289 2.44 6.36 -6.95
CA CYS A 289 1.33 5.64 -6.35
C CYS A 289 0.01 6.38 -6.58
N ARG A 290 -1.07 5.60 -6.60
CA ARG A 290 -2.44 6.08 -6.40
C ARG A 290 -2.80 5.94 -4.92
N LEU A 291 -3.21 7.02 -4.29
CA LEU A 291 -3.81 7.00 -2.97
C LEU A 291 -5.32 7.15 -3.14
N VAL A 292 -6.06 6.15 -2.72
CA VAL A 292 -7.53 6.14 -2.74
C VAL A 292 -8.02 6.27 -1.32
N LEU A 293 -8.64 7.39 -0.98
CA LEU A 293 -9.16 7.68 0.34
C LEU A 293 -10.70 7.53 0.35
N SER A 294 -11.23 6.67 1.22
CA SER A 294 -12.66 6.42 1.30
C SER A 294 -13.45 7.67 1.70
N ASP A 295 -14.69 7.77 1.20
CA ASP A 295 -15.64 8.83 1.62
C ASP A 295 -16.27 8.55 2.99
N GLY A 296 -16.24 7.29 3.43
CA GLY A 296 -16.84 6.85 4.67
C GLY A 296 -16.10 7.41 5.88
N LEU A 297 -16.76 8.32 6.61
CA LEU A 297 -16.34 8.77 7.93
C LEU A 297 -17.04 7.92 8.97
N THR A 298 -16.29 7.15 9.76
CA THR A 298 -16.81 6.62 11.02
C THR A 298 -16.48 7.61 12.12
N LYS A 299 -17.53 8.11 12.80
CA LYS A 299 -17.37 8.91 14.02
C LYS A 299 -17.08 7.91 15.14
N GLY A 300 -15.90 8.01 15.77
CA GLY A 300 -15.62 7.29 17.00
C GLY A 300 -16.57 7.78 18.09
N GLU A 301 -17.21 6.86 18.80
CA GLU A 301 -17.97 7.12 20.02
C GLU A 301 -17.10 7.70 21.12
#